data_f663961df064ba336a90454602d4eaac
#
_entry.id   f663961df064ba336a90454602d4eaac
#
_cell.length_a   1.000
_cell.length_b   1.000
_cell.length_c   1.000
_cell.angle_alpha   90.00
_cell.angle_beta   90.00
_cell.angle_gamma   90.00
#
_symmetry.space_group_name_H-M   'P 1'
#
loop_
_entity.id
_entity.type
_entity.pdbx_description
1 polymer ?
#
loop_
_entity_poly.entity_id
_entity_poly.type
_entity_poly.pdbx_seq_one_letter_code
_entity_poly.pdbx_strand_id
1 'polypeptide(L)'
;MGARSRRLPRLRGLPAQDGSEDPARPGRAEELSGDGPVVVVTGASDGIGAAAVRRLHRSGARVVVVGRSPEKTAAVAAELGGVRSATVDLARLDDVRRLAAELAELPRIDVLAHNAGASFARRELTVDGHERTTQVDHLAPYLLTRLLEEQLRASRARVVTTSSFMHWVGGARRGHLLDSAGPHLATRAYARAKWCNVLFTRELARRWAPQVTATCFDPGAVASSFGAVSGGITGLAFRTPLTAFMRTPAQGADTLVWLATADGGWRNGGHHADRSPTWTAPSARDDVRARELWELSARLVGLPA
;
A
#
# COMPACT_ATOMS: atom_id res chain seq x y z
N MET A 1 -6.85 8.03 -72.90
CA MET A 1 -7.95 7.63 -72.01
C MET A 1 -7.54 7.99 -70.61
N GLY A 2 -8.14 9.04 -70.08
CA GLY A 2 -7.70 9.74 -68.86
C GLY A 2 -8.28 9.16 -67.58
N ALA A 3 -7.45 8.98 -66.61
CA ALA A 3 -7.86 8.71 -65.23
C ALA A 3 -8.03 10.01 -64.45
N ARG A 4 -9.21 10.33 -64.07
CA ARG A 4 -9.57 11.51 -63.26
C ARG A 4 -9.18 11.27 -61.79
N SER A 5 -8.23 12.02 -61.30
CA SER A 5 -7.91 12.13 -59.86
C SER A 5 -9.04 12.88 -59.13
N ARG A 6 -9.75 12.23 -58.23
CA ARG A 6 -10.70 12.84 -57.30
C ARG A 6 -9.93 13.43 -56.10
N ARG A 7 -9.88 14.76 -56.01
CA ARG A 7 -9.46 15.49 -54.83
C ARG A 7 -10.50 15.38 -53.72
N LEU A 8 -10.08 14.93 -52.51
CA LEU A 8 -10.89 15.00 -51.32
C LEU A 8 -10.98 16.44 -50.78
N PRO A 9 -12.09 16.90 -50.23
CA PRO A 9 -12.25 18.23 -49.70
C PRO A 9 -11.46 18.43 -48.40
N ARG A 10 -10.78 19.61 -48.30
CA ARG A 10 -10.11 20.07 -47.07
C ARG A 10 -11.15 20.33 -45.99
N LEU A 11 -11.07 19.61 -44.87
CA LEU A 11 -11.75 19.93 -43.65
C LEU A 11 -11.19 21.23 -43.07
N ARG A 12 -12.05 22.22 -42.93
CA ARG A 12 -11.76 23.51 -42.28
C ARG A 12 -11.50 23.28 -40.79
N GLY A 13 -10.56 24.06 -40.23
CA GLY A 13 -10.08 23.99 -38.89
C GLY A 13 -11.14 24.01 -37.82
N LEU A 14 -10.98 23.14 -36.85
CA LEU A 14 -11.61 23.23 -35.53
C LEU A 14 -10.91 24.36 -34.76
N PRO A 15 -11.64 25.21 -34.02
CA PRO A 15 -11.03 26.22 -33.17
C PRO A 15 -10.17 25.57 -32.10
N ALA A 16 -9.02 26.14 -31.79
CA ALA A 16 -8.18 25.82 -30.68
C ALA A 16 -9.05 25.87 -29.40
N GLN A 17 -9.09 24.77 -28.65
CA GLN A 17 -9.65 24.78 -27.32
C GLN A 17 -8.74 25.62 -26.44
N ASP A 18 -9.29 26.71 -25.97
CA ASP A 18 -8.74 27.61 -24.97
C ASP A 18 -8.35 26.79 -23.73
N GLY A 19 -7.09 26.86 -23.34
CA GLY A 19 -6.56 26.22 -22.15
C GLY A 19 -7.06 26.92 -20.91
N SER A 20 -8.35 26.71 -20.56
CA SER A 20 -8.84 27.05 -19.24
C SER A 20 -8.18 26.12 -18.23
N GLU A 21 -7.18 26.61 -17.52
CA GLU A 21 -6.62 25.99 -16.33
C GLU A 21 -7.76 25.69 -15.35
N ASP A 22 -7.93 24.43 -15.00
CA ASP A 22 -8.86 23.98 -13.96
C ASP A 22 -8.38 24.58 -12.61
N PRO A 23 -9.11 25.53 -12.00
CA PRO A 23 -8.70 26.16 -10.75
C PRO A 23 -8.70 25.23 -9.54
N ALA A 24 -9.03 23.94 -9.70
CA ALA A 24 -9.05 22.93 -8.66
C ALA A 24 -7.77 22.07 -8.58
N ARG A 25 -6.72 22.33 -9.40
CA ARG A 25 -5.40 21.71 -9.25
C ARG A 25 -4.47 22.62 -8.48
N PRO A 26 -4.22 22.39 -7.18
CA PRO A 26 -3.17 23.10 -6.47
C PRO A 26 -1.81 22.85 -7.13
N GLY A 27 -0.96 23.86 -7.18
CA GLY A 27 0.30 23.91 -7.92
C GLY A 27 1.26 22.78 -7.59
N ARG A 28 1.60 21.98 -8.59
CA ARG A 28 2.32 20.70 -8.48
C ARG A 28 3.78 20.80 -8.00
N ALA A 29 4.39 21.96 -7.97
CA ALA A 29 5.83 22.11 -7.69
C ALA A 29 6.16 22.73 -6.33
N GLU A 30 5.30 23.56 -5.77
CA GLU A 30 5.58 24.28 -4.52
C GLU A 30 5.37 23.45 -3.25
N GLU A 31 4.47 22.45 -3.29
CA GLU A 31 4.09 21.62 -2.11
C GLU A 31 5.18 20.64 -1.66
N LEU A 32 6.23 20.44 -2.44
CA LEU A 32 7.36 19.57 -2.10
C LEU A 32 8.68 20.33 -1.93
N SER A 33 8.64 21.66 -1.77
CA SER A 33 9.81 22.49 -1.46
C SER A 33 10.24 22.23 -0.01
N GLY A 34 11.40 21.62 0.17
CA GLY A 34 11.99 21.31 1.51
C GLY A 34 12.94 20.11 1.41
N ASP A 35 13.90 20.04 2.33
CA ASP A 35 14.95 19.01 2.34
C ASP A 35 14.54 17.68 3.02
N GLY A 36 13.34 17.63 3.60
CA GLY A 36 12.86 16.44 4.33
C GLY A 36 12.60 15.22 3.44
N PRO A 37 12.65 14.00 3.99
CA PRO A 37 12.37 12.78 3.24
C PRO A 37 10.92 12.74 2.74
N VAL A 38 10.71 12.26 1.51
CA VAL A 38 9.38 12.02 0.93
C VAL A 38 8.84 10.68 1.40
N VAL A 39 7.72 10.71 2.11
CA VAL A 39 7.11 9.52 2.71
C VAL A 39 5.69 9.34 2.19
N VAL A 40 5.46 8.29 1.40
CA VAL A 40 4.14 7.90 0.90
C VAL A 40 3.53 6.88 1.86
N VAL A 41 2.32 7.14 2.36
CA VAL A 41 1.63 6.21 3.27
C VAL A 41 0.25 5.86 2.72
N THR A 42 0.01 4.58 2.43
CA THR A 42 -1.32 4.09 2.04
C THR A 42 -2.20 3.85 3.26
N GLY A 43 -3.51 4.04 3.13
CA GLY A 43 -4.44 3.95 4.26
C GLY A 43 -4.24 5.07 5.29
N ALA A 44 -3.75 6.23 4.84
CA ALA A 44 -3.40 7.36 5.70
C ALA A 44 -4.58 8.27 6.05
N SER A 45 -5.78 7.98 5.56
CA SER A 45 -6.99 8.78 5.85
C SER A 45 -7.64 8.46 7.21
N ASP A 46 -7.17 7.42 7.92
CA ASP A 46 -7.74 7.02 9.22
C ASP A 46 -6.75 6.17 10.03
N GLY A 47 -7.04 5.92 11.30
CA GLY A 47 -6.37 4.94 12.16
C GLY A 47 -4.84 5.11 12.23
N ILE A 48 -4.14 3.98 12.08
CA ILE A 48 -2.66 3.89 12.16
C ILE A 48 -2.00 4.81 11.13
N GLY A 49 -2.48 4.79 9.87
CA GLY A 49 -1.89 5.58 8.79
C GLY A 49 -2.00 7.08 9.04
N ALA A 50 -3.17 7.56 9.48
CA ALA A 50 -3.36 8.96 9.83
C ALA A 50 -2.47 9.39 11.01
N ALA A 51 -2.33 8.54 12.03
CA ALA A 51 -1.42 8.80 13.15
C ALA A 51 0.05 8.83 12.70
N ALA A 52 0.43 7.94 11.76
CA ALA A 52 1.78 7.89 11.22
C ALA A 52 2.12 9.15 10.42
N VAL A 53 1.26 9.58 9.48
CA VAL A 53 1.55 10.79 8.66
C VAL A 53 1.61 12.05 9.51
N ARG A 54 0.75 12.20 10.54
CA ARG A 54 0.82 13.31 11.49
C ARG A 54 2.17 13.37 12.23
N ARG A 55 2.66 12.23 12.65
CA ARG A 55 3.94 12.15 13.38
C ARG A 55 5.14 12.36 12.45
N LEU A 56 5.13 11.77 11.26
CA LEU A 56 6.16 11.95 10.24
C LEU A 56 6.23 13.41 9.78
N HIS A 57 5.09 14.03 9.51
CA HIS A 57 5.01 15.45 9.13
C HIS A 57 5.59 16.36 10.23
N ARG A 58 5.23 16.15 11.49
CA ARG A 58 5.80 16.90 12.63
C ARG A 58 7.31 16.71 12.80
N SER A 59 7.88 15.60 12.31
CA SER A 59 9.33 15.39 12.31
C SER A 59 10.04 15.92 11.05
N GLY A 60 9.34 16.70 10.22
CA GLY A 60 9.90 17.36 9.04
C GLY A 60 9.84 16.52 7.74
N ALA A 61 9.17 15.36 7.75
CA ALA A 61 8.98 14.60 6.52
C ALA A 61 7.91 15.23 5.61
N ARG A 62 8.13 15.18 4.32
CA ARG A 62 7.16 15.53 3.27
C ARG A 62 6.26 14.33 3.02
N VAL A 63 5.09 14.34 3.62
CA VAL A 63 4.17 13.20 3.55
C VAL A 63 3.23 13.29 2.36
N VAL A 64 2.95 12.14 1.74
CA VAL A 64 1.88 11.96 0.75
C VAL A 64 0.81 11.09 1.38
N VAL A 65 -0.39 11.66 1.56
CA VAL A 65 -1.53 11.00 2.20
C VAL A 65 -2.31 10.23 1.15
N VAL A 66 -2.26 8.89 1.18
CA VAL A 66 -3.01 8.05 0.25
C VAL A 66 -4.14 7.34 0.99
N GLY A 67 -5.39 7.54 0.55
CA GLY A 67 -6.57 6.97 1.19
C GLY A 67 -7.63 6.50 0.20
N ARG A 68 -8.70 5.87 0.71
CA ARG A 68 -9.83 5.42 -0.13
C ARG A 68 -10.96 6.43 -0.19
N SER A 69 -11.29 7.09 0.95
CA SER A 69 -12.33 8.11 0.98
C SER A 69 -11.74 9.46 0.59
N PRO A 70 -12.25 10.11 -0.47
CA PRO A 70 -11.81 11.44 -0.88
C PRO A 70 -11.89 12.44 0.28
N GLU A 71 -13.02 12.47 0.99
CA GLU A 71 -13.30 13.42 2.06
C GLU A 71 -12.35 13.27 3.24
N LYS A 72 -12.17 12.02 3.72
CA LYS A 72 -11.23 11.75 4.83
C LYS A 72 -9.79 12.01 4.44
N THR A 73 -9.41 11.68 3.20
CA THR A 73 -8.05 11.89 2.69
C THR A 73 -7.74 13.37 2.59
N ALA A 74 -8.67 14.16 2.02
CA ALA A 74 -8.55 15.60 1.93
C ALA A 74 -8.52 16.27 3.32
N ALA A 75 -9.34 15.79 4.27
CA ALA A 75 -9.35 16.32 5.64
C ALA A 75 -8.00 16.13 6.35
N VAL A 76 -7.39 14.95 6.24
CA VAL A 76 -6.05 14.71 6.82
C VAL A 76 -4.98 15.56 6.11
N ALA A 77 -5.04 15.69 4.78
CA ALA A 77 -4.11 16.53 4.04
C ALA A 77 -4.22 18.00 4.43
N ALA A 78 -5.44 18.52 4.56
CA ALA A 78 -5.71 19.90 4.99
C ALA A 78 -5.21 20.16 6.42
N GLU A 79 -5.43 19.22 7.36
CA GLU A 79 -4.92 19.30 8.73
C GLU A 79 -3.39 19.44 8.77
N LEU A 80 -2.69 18.87 7.80
CA LEU A 80 -1.22 18.91 7.67
C LEU A 80 -0.72 20.10 6.82
N GLY A 81 -1.55 21.10 6.58
CA GLY A 81 -1.17 22.30 5.83
C GLY A 81 -1.33 22.16 4.32
N GLY A 82 -2.19 21.24 3.83
CA GLY A 82 -2.44 21.03 2.41
C GLY A 82 -1.41 20.11 1.73
N VAL A 83 -0.83 19.19 2.49
CA VAL A 83 0.14 18.24 1.91
C VAL A 83 -0.46 17.43 0.76
N ARG A 84 0.39 16.95 -0.15
CA ARG A 84 -0.04 16.14 -1.30
C ARG A 84 -0.86 14.94 -0.83
N SER A 85 -1.98 14.70 -1.52
CA SER A 85 -2.84 13.55 -1.25
C SER A 85 -3.33 12.90 -2.53
N ALA A 86 -3.67 11.62 -2.45
CA ALA A 86 -4.22 10.85 -3.56
C ALA A 86 -5.31 9.90 -3.07
N THR A 87 -6.33 9.68 -3.92
CA THR A 87 -7.42 8.74 -3.64
C THR A 87 -7.25 7.49 -4.49
N VAL A 88 -7.32 6.31 -3.85
CA VAL A 88 -7.18 5.01 -4.51
C VAL A 88 -8.09 3.97 -3.89
N ASP A 89 -8.79 3.19 -4.71
CA ASP A 89 -9.40 1.93 -4.27
C ASP A 89 -8.46 0.77 -4.62
N LEU A 90 -7.80 0.21 -3.61
CA LEU A 90 -6.90 -0.94 -3.78
C LEU A 90 -7.63 -2.23 -4.23
N ALA A 91 -8.96 -2.25 -4.21
CA ALA A 91 -9.77 -3.31 -4.82
C ALA A 91 -9.91 -3.16 -6.35
N ARG A 92 -9.19 -2.22 -6.98
CA ARG A 92 -9.14 -1.95 -8.42
C ARG A 92 -7.68 -1.77 -8.84
N LEU A 93 -7.13 -2.73 -9.57
CA LEU A 93 -5.72 -2.66 -9.99
C LEU A 93 -5.45 -1.48 -10.94
N ASP A 94 -6.43 -1.05 -11.71
CA ASP A 94 -6.30 0.16 -12.56
C ASP A 94 -6.13 1.43 -11.72
N ASP A 95 -6.81 1.53 -10.58
CA ASP A 95 -6.61 2.64 -9.64
C ASP A 95 -5.19 2.62 -9.06
N VAL A 96 -4.66 1.43 -8.78
CA VAL A 96 -3.27 1.26 -8.32
C VAL A 96 -2.27 1.69 -9.40
N ARG A 97 -2.54 1.37 -10.68
CA ARG A 97 -1.70 1.81 -11.81
C ARG A 97 -1.73 3.33 -11.97
N ARG A 98 -2.91 3.95 -11.87
CA ARG A 98 -3.06 5.40 -11.88
C ARG A 98 -2.28 6.04 -10.72
N LEU A 99 -2.44 5.54 -9.50
CA LEU A 99 -1.68 6.02 -8.34
C LEU A 99 -0.17 5.90 -8.56
N ALA A 100 0.30 4.77 -9.12
CA ALA A 100 1.72 4.59 -9.42
C ALA A 100 2.22 5.67 -10.40
N ALA A 101 1.47 5.97 -11.46
CA ALA A 101 1.80 7.03 -12.41
C ALA A 101 1.86 8.41 -11.74
N GLU A 102 0.90 8.73 -10.87
CA GLU A 102 0.89 9.98 -10.10
C GLU A 102 2.09 10.09 -9.13
N LEU A 103 2.47 8.99 -8.48
CA LEU A 103 3.61 8.96 -7.56
C LEU A 103 4.96 8.97 -8.29
N ALA A 104 5.02 8.45 -9.52
CA ALA A 104 6.23 8.50 -10.35
C ALA A 104 6.62 9.94 -10.76
N GLU A 105 5.69 10.89 -10.68
CA GLU A 105 5.97 12.32 -10.89
C GLU A 105 6.72 12.98 -9.72
N LEU A 106 6.80 12.30 -8.55
CA LEU A 106 7.55 12.81 -7.42
C LEU A 106 9.06 12.78 -7.72
N PRO A 107 9.83 13.77 -7.27
CA PRO A 107 11.28 13.80 -7.51
C PRO A 107 12.00 12.62 -6.85
N ARG A 108 11.44 12.10 -5.78
CA ARG A 108 11.95 10.94 -5.03
C ARG A 108 10.86 10.34 -4.16
N ILE A 109 11.04 9.10 -3.74
CA ILE A 109 10.27 8.44 -2.68
C ILE A 109 11.28 7.79 -1.73
N ASP A 110 11.45 8.35 -0.54
CA ASP A 110 12.39 7.81 0.44
C ASP A 110 11.78 6.67 1.25
N VAL A 111 10.45 6.74 1.49
CA VAL A 111 9.71 5.68 2.17
C VAL A 111 8.37 5.44 1.47
N LEU A 112 8.12 4.17 1.13
CA LEU A 112 6.81 3.70 0.70
C LEU A 112 6.23 2.80 1.79
N ALA A 113 5.21 3.29 2.50
CA ALA A 113 4.55 2.57 3.58
C ALA A 113 3.22 1.97 3.12
N HIS A 114 3.20 0.67 2.93
CA HIS A 114 1.99 -0.12 2.70
C HIS A 114 1.29 -0.37 4.05
N ASN A 115 0.46 0.60 4.44
CA ASN A 115 -0.29 0.49 5.70
C ASN A 115 -1.77 0.18 5.48
N ALA A 116 -2.33 0.48 4.30
CA ALA A 116 -3.69 0.11 3.99
C ALA A 116 -3.90 -1.40 4.13
N GLY A 117 -5.04 -1.77 4.65
CA GLY A 117 -5.48 -3.16 4.76
C GLY A 117 -6.91 -3.25 5.26
N ALA A 118 -7.57 -4.36 4.96
CA ALA A 118 -8.94 -4.62 5.39
C ALA A 118 -9.20 -6.12 5.50
N SER A 119 -10.20 -6.49 6.31
CA SER A 119 -10.72 -7.86 6.39
C SER A 119 -12.20 -7.82 6.03
N PHE A 120 -12.62 -8.57 5.02
CA PHE A 120 -14.00 -8.60 4.55
C PHE A 120 -14.73 -9.84 5.07
N ALA A 121 -15.90 -9.64 5.68
CA ALA A 121 -16.68 -10.71 6.31
C ALA A 121 -17.17 -11.76 5.31
N ARG A 122 -17.45 -11.35 4.09
CA ARG A 122 -17.96 -12.21 3.01
C ARG A 122 -16.88 -12.37 1.94
N ARG A 123 -16.90 -13.51 1.26
CA ARG A 123 -16.08 -13.71 0.08
C ARG A 123 -16.63 -12.87 -1.07
N GLU A 124 -15.85 -11.89 -1.48
CA GLU A 124 -16.16 -11.05 -2.63
C GLU A 124 -14.97 -11.12 -3.60
N LEU A 125 -15.25 -11.20 -4.88
CA LEU A 125 -14.23 -11.00 -5.90
C LEU A 125 -14.24 -9.53 -6.31
N THR A 126 -13.04 -9.01 -6.54
CA THR A 126 -12.85 -7.68 -7.11
C THR A 126 -13.23 -7.69 -8.59
N VAL A 127 -13.25 -6.52 -9.22
CA VAL A 127 -13.41 -6.40 -10.68
C VAL A 127 -12.28 -7.07 -11.46
N ASP A 128 -11.11 -7.26 -10.80
CA ASP A 128 -9.95 -7.94 -11.36
C ASP A 128 -9.99 -9.47 -11.16
N GLY A 129 -11.09 -10.00 -10.55
CA GLY A 129 -11.29 -11.44 -10.35
C GLY A 129 -10.57 -12.04 -9.14
N HIS A 130 -9.98 -11.24 -8.27
CA HIS A 130 -9.25 -11.69 -7.09
C HIS A 130 -10.10 -11.64 -5.82
N GLU A 131 -9.82 -12.50 -4.83
CA GLU A 131 -10.41 -12.39 -3.51
C GLU A 131 -10.02 -11.04 -2.89
N ARG A 132 -11.02 -10.30 -2.40
CA ARG A 132 -10.91 -8.88 -2.07
C ARG A 132 -9.88 -8.58 -0.98
N THR A 133 -9.80 -9.42 0.08
CA THR A 133 -8.77 -9.25 1.13
C THR A 133 -7.37 -9.46 0.58
N THR A 134 -7.19 -10.51 -0.22
CA THR A 134 -5.92 -10.82 -0.88
C THR A 134 -5.47 -9.69 -1.81
N GLN A 135 -6.39 -9.14 -2.60
CA GLN A 135 -6.04 -8.03 -3.49
C GLN A 135 -5.67 -6.77 -2.72
N VAL A 136 -6.52 -6.33 -1.80
CA VAL A 136 -6.31 -5.08 -1.06
C VAL A 136 -5.04 -5.13 -0.20
N ASP A 137 -4.82 -6.27 0.50
CA ASP A 137 -3.76 -6.36 1.50
C ASP A 137 -2.42 -6.83 0.93
N HIS A 138 -2.41 -7.49 -0.25
CA HIS A 138 -1.19 -8.06 -0.83
C HIS A 138 -0.95 -7.69 -2.30
N LEU A 139 -1.89 -8.00 -3.22
CA LEU A 139 -1.63 -7.81 -4.66
C LEU A 139 -1.49 -6.34 -5.04
N ALA A 140 -2.30 -5.45 -4.46
CA ALA A 140 -2.21 -4.00 -4.71
C ALA A 140 -0.91 -3.39 -4.16
N PRO A 141 -0.46 -3.67 -2.92
CA PRO A 141 0.88 -3.32 -2.43
C PRO A 141 2.01 -3.85 -3.32
N TYR A 142 1.91 -5.12 -3.75
CA TYR A 142 2.87 -5.72 -4.67
C TYR A 142 2.93 -4.95 -5.99
N LEU A 143 1.79 -4.72 -6.63
CA LEU A 143 1.70 -3.99 -7.90
C LEU A 143 2.28 -2.59 -7.79
N LEU A 144 1.87 -1.83 -6.76
CA LEU A 144 2.36 -0.47 -6.55
C LEU A 144 3.88 -0.44 -6.37
N THR A 145 4.44 -1.35 -5.58
CA THR A 145 5.89 -1.46 -5.40
C THR A 145 6.60 -1.75 -6.72
N ARG A 146 6.09 -2.71 -7.50
CA ARG A 146 6.71 -3.11 -8.77
C ARG A 146 6.65 -2.01 -9.84
N LEU A 147 5.56 -1.24 -9.89
CA LEU A 147 5.43 -0.11 -10.84
C LEU A 147 6.34 1.07 -10.46
N LEU A 148 6.71 1.21 -9.21
CA LEU A 148 7.62 2.24 -8.71
C LEU A 148 9.08 1.76 -8.58
N GLU A 149 9.43 0.58 -9.09
CA GLU A 149 10.74 -0.06 -8.89
C GLU A 149 11.91 0.89 -9.23
N GLU A 150 11.89 1.50 -10.40
CA GLU A 150 12.96 2.40 -10.85
C GLU A 150 13.16 3.57 -9.89
N GLN A 151 12.07 4.24 -9.52
CA GLN A 151 12.10 5.39 -8.62
C GLN A 151 12.52 5.00 -7.19
N LEU A 152 12.03 3.87 -6.68
CA LEU A 152 12.41 3.39 -5.35
C LEU A 152 13.89 3.01 -5.28
N ARG A 153 14.44 2.41 -6.34
CA ARG A 153 15.86 2.11 -6.45
C ARG A 153 16.72 3.37 -6.54
N ALA A 154 16.32 4.32 -7.38
CA ALA A 154 17.02 5.60 -7.54
C ALA A 154 17.05 6.40 -6.23
N SER A 155 15.97 6.35 -5.46
CA SER A 155 15.85 7.03 -4.17
C SER A 155 16.51 6.27 -3.01
N ARG A 156 17.00 5.06 -3.22
CA ARG A 156 17.44 4.13 -2.16
C ARG A 156 16.37 3.97 -1.06
N ALA A 157 15.16 3.76 -1.49
CA ALA A 157 13.96 3.81 -0.67
C ALA A 157 13.88 2.70 0.39
N ARG A 158 13.08 2.97 1.40
CA ARG A 158 12.59 1.98 2.36
C ARG A 158 11.15 1.61 2.02
N VAL A 159 10.86 0.33 1.86
CA VAL A 159 9.49 -0.19 1.75
C VAL A 159 9.11 -0.80 3.08
N VAL A 160 8.06 -0.25 3.71
CA VAL A 160 7.55 -0.69 5.02
C VAL A 160 6.17 -1.27 4.84
N THR A 161 5.97 -2.55 5.16
CA THR A 161 4.70 -3.24 4.93
C THR A 161 4.03 -3.62 6.25
N THR A 162 2.77 -3.26 6.42
CA THR A 162 1.99 -3.67 7.59
C THR A 162 1.60 -5.14 7.48
N SER A 163 2.14 -5.95 8.39
CA SER A 163 1.77 -7.34 8.62
C SER A 163 0.81 -7.43 9.83
N SER A 164 0.81 -8.53 10.51
CA SER A 164 0.09 -8.78 11.74
C SER A 164 0.63 -10.07 12.37
N PHE A 165 0.50 -10.20 13.65
CA PHE A 165 0.69 -11.48 14.37
C PHE A 165 -0.13 -12.63 13.75
N MET A 166 -1.22 -12.32 13.07
CA MET A 166 -2.03 -13.31 12.35
C MET A 166 -1.26 -14.07 11.27
N HIS A 167 -0.12 -13.57 10.80
CA HIS A 167 0.74 -14.29 9.83
C HIS A 167 1.17 -15.68 10.32
N TRP A 168 1.16 -15.94 11.64
CA TRP A 168 1.49 -17.24 12.22
C TRP A 168 0.56 -18.36 11.79
N VAL A 169 -0.71 -18.05 11.55
CA VAL A 169 -1.76 -19.00 11.13
C VAL A 169 -2.14 -18.86 9.65
N GLY A 170 -1.47 -17.95 8.91
CA GLY A 170 -1.76 -17.66 7.51
C GLY A 170 -1.10 -18.61 6.49
N GLY A 171 -0.22 -19.51 6.94
CA GLY A 171 0.59 -20.35 6.05
C GLY A 171 -0.23 -21.19 5.07
N ALA A 172 0.33 -21.37 3.87
CA ALA A 172 -0.26 -22.16 2.79
C ALA A 172 0.69 -23.24 2.28
N ARG A 173 0.12 -24.28 1.64
CA ARG A 173 0.91 -25.27 0.89
C ARG A 173 1.48 -24.61 -0.38
N ARG A 174 2.65 -25.08 -0.82
CA ARG A 174 3.23 -24.68 -2.11
C ARG A 174 2.25 -25.02 -3.24
N GLY A 175 2.25 -24.20 -4.28
CA GLY A 175 1.28 -24.28 -5.38
C GLY A 175 -0.09 -23.70 -5.06
N HIS A 176 -0.40 -23.38 -3.78
CA HIS A 176 -1.71 -22.94 -3.31
C HIS A 176 -1.61 -21.69 -2.42
N LEU A 177 -0.60 -20.83 -2.67
CA LEU A 177 -0.26 -19.73 -1.76
C LEU A 177 -1.38 -18.69 -1.63
N LEU A 178 -2.09 -18.41 -2.72
CA LEU A 178 -3.19 -17.43 -2.76
C LEU A 178 -4.57 -18.07 -3.01
N ASP A 179 -4.65 -19.40 -2.93
CA ASP A 179 -5.93 -20.09 -3.14
C ASP A 179 -6.94 -19.72 -2.05
N SER A 180 -8.09 -19.28 -2.51
CA SER A 180 -9.26 -19.01 -1.68
C SER A 180 -10.32 -20.11 -1.80
N ALA A 181 -9.92 -21.34 -2.20
CA ALA A 181 -10.83 -22.46 -2.32
C ALA A 181 -11.41 -22.89 -0.95
N GLY A 182 -12.68 -23.28 -0.97
CA GLY A 182 -13.41 -23.72 0.23
C GLY A 182 -14.22 -22.61 0.92
N PRO A 183 -14.80 -22.90 2.09
CA PRO A 183 -15.59 -21.94 2.86
C PRO A 183 -14.77 -20.70 3.22
N HIS A 184 -15.33 -19.53 2.98
CA HIS A 184 -14.66 -18.27 3.31
C HIS A 184 -14.69 -18.04 4.83
N LEU A 185 -13.51 -17.86 5.40
CA LEU A 185 -13.32 -17.37 6.75
C LEU A 185 -12.50 -16.07 6.68
N ALA A 186 -13.12 -14.96 7.02
CA ALA A 186 -12.48 -13.63 6.96
C ALA A 186 -11.13 -13.60 7.69
N THR A 187 -11.07 -14.22 8.87
CA THR A 187 -9.83 -14.33 9.67
C THR A 187 -8.73 -15.12 8.94
N ARG A 188 -9.11 -16.18 8.21
CA ARG A 188 -8.15 -16.99 7.44
C ARG A 188 -7.64 -16.24 6.21
N ALA A 189 -8.53 -15.55 5.48
CA ALA A 189 -8.15 -14.72 4.33
C ALA A 189 -7.18 -13.61 4.76
N TYR A 190 -7.52 -12.92 5.84
CA TYR A 190 -6.67 -11.89 6.42
C TYR A 190 -5.31 -12.44 6.90
N ALA A 191 -5.31 -13.52 7.66
CA ALA A 191 -4.09 -14.16 8.14
C ALA A 191 -3.19 -14.57 6.96
N ARG A 192 -3.80 -15.09 5.87
CA ARG A 192 -3.11 -15.44 4.64
C ARG A 192 -2.46 -14.21 3.98
N ALA A 193 -3.20 -13.13 3.83
CA ALA A 193 -2.67 -11.90 3.25
C ALA A 193 -1.51 -11.33 4.09
N LYS A 194 -1.60 -11.38 5.42
CA LYS A 194 -0.52 -10.91 6.31
C LYS A 194 0.71 -11.82 6.30
N TRP A 195 0.53 -13.12 6.10
CA TRP A 195 1.61 -14.06 5.86
C TRP A 195 2.29 -13.79 4.51
N CYS A 196 1.52 -13.52 3.45
CA CYS A 196 2.05 -13.12 2.15
C CYS A 196 2.90 -11.85 2.24
N ASN A 197 2.49 -10.87 3.08
CA ASN A 197 3.25 -9.65 3.28
C ASN A 197 4.63 -9.89 3.91
N VAL A 198 4.77 -10.89 4.79
CA VAL A 198 6.09 -11.30 5.32
C VAL A 198 6.95 -11.91 4.22
N LEU A 199 6.41 -12.83 3.42
CA LEU A 199 7.13 -13.44 2.28
C LEU A 199 7.51 -12.39 1.23
N PHE A 200 6.60 -11.50 0.87
CA PHE A 200 6.84 -10.39 -0.05
C PHE A 200 8.00 -9.51 0.42
N THR A 201 8.00 -9.11 1.69
CA THR A 201 9.06 -8.30 2.29
C THR A 201 10.43 -8.99 2.19
N ARG A 202 10.49 -10.28 2.48
CA ARG A 202 11.72 -11.07 2.36
C ARG A 202 12.26 -11.13 0.93
N GLU A 203 11.38 -11.43 -0.02
CA GLU A 203 11.76 -11.56 -1.42
C GLU A 203 12.14 -10.20 -2.02
N LEU A 204 11.42 -9.12 -1.68
CA LEU A 204 11.76 -7.77 -2.07
C LEU A 204 13.16 -7.37 -1.57
N ALA A 205 13.43 -7.60 -0.29
CA ALA A 205 14.75 -7.35 0.31
C ALA A 205 15.86 -8.12 -0.41
N ARG A 206 15.61 -9.39 -0.76
CA ARG A 206 16.58 -10.23 -1.46
C ARG A 206 16.85 -9.76 -2.90
N ARG A 207 15.79 -9.34 -3.62
CA ARG A 207 15.89 -8.94 -5.03
C ARG A 207 16.44 -7.54 -5.22
N TRP A 208 16.15 -6.62 -4.30
CA TRP A 208 16.41 -5.20 -4.50
C TRP A 208 17.52 -4.62 -3.59
N ALA A 209 18.11 -5.42 -2.71
CA ALA A 209 19.30 -4.98 -1.98
C ALA A 209 20.50 -4.78 -2.93
N PRO A 210 21.40 -3.81 -2.65
CA PRO A 210 21.35 -2.86 -1.55
C PRO A 210 20.57 -1.58 -1.86
N GLN A 211 19.96 -1.45 -3.06
CA GLN A 211 19.31 -0.20 -3.47
C GLN A 211 18.04 0.10 -2.68
N VAL A 212 17.26 -0.94 -2.34
CA VAL A 212 16.03 -0.79 -1.56
C VAL A 212 16.09 -1.66 -0.32
N THR A 213 15.66 -1.12 0.80
CA THR A 213 15.43 -1.90 2.02
C THR A 213 13.95 -2.19 2.19
N ALA A 214 13.61 -3.39 2.60
CA ALA A 214 12.23 -3.80 2.83
C ALA A 214 12.07 -4.36 4.24
N THR A 215 11.06 -3.90 4.96
CA THR A 215 10.72 -4.34 6.30
C THR A 215 9.23 -4.53 6.44
N CYS A 216 8.79 -5.39 7.33
CA CYS A 216 7.38 -5.45 7.71
C CYS A 216 7.24 -5.40 9.23
N PHE A 217 6.03 -5.07 9.69
CA PHE A 217 5.78 -4.92 11.12
C PHE A 217 4.37 -5.35 11.52
N ASP A 218 4.24 -5.67 12.81
CA ASP A 218 2.98 -5.89 13.50
C ASP A 218 2.65 -4.65 14.35
N PRO A 219 1.50 -3.99 14.12
CA PRO A 219 1.07 -2.85 14.93
C PRO A 219 0.50 -3.26 16.30
N GLY A 220 0.29 -4.56 16.55
CA GLY A 220 -0.49 -5.07 17.67
C GLY A 220 -2.00 -4.95 17.42
N ALA A 221 -2.79 -5.25 18.44
CA ALA A 221 -4.25 -5.08 18.41
C ALA A 221 -4.59 -3.59 18.60
N VAL A 222 -4.98 -2.91 17.53
CA VAL A 222 -5.26 -1.46 17.51
C VAL A 222 -6.75 -1.19 17.39
N ALA A 223 -7.28 -0.36 18.28
CA ALA A 223 -8.64 0.17 18.17
C ALA A 223 -8.72 1.15 16.97
N SER A 224 -9.14 0.65 15.82
CA SER A 224 -9.28 1.43 14.59
C SER A 224 -10.55 1.06 13.84
N SER A 225 -10.92 1.84 12.83
CA SER A 225 -12.04 1.56 11.92
C SER A 225 -11.91 0.22 11.16
N PHE A 226 -10.75 -0.42 11.20
CA PHE A 226 -10.52 -1.77 10.68
C PHE A 226 -11.53 -2.79 11.25
N GLY A 227 -11.84 -2.73 12.57
CA GLY A 227 -12.82 -3.59 13.21
C GLY A 227 -14.26 -3.37 12.75
N ALA A 228 -14.60 -2.19 12.27
CA ALA A 228 -15.95 -1.89 11.78
C ALA A 228 -16.25 -2.55 10.42
N VAL A 229 -15.22 -2.84 9.61
CA VAL A 229 -15.34 -3.51 8.31
C VAL A 229 -15.23 -5.03 8.47
N SER A 230 -14.53 -5.49 9.52
CA SER A 230 -14.41 -6.90 9.88
C SER A 230 -15.72 -7.41 10.46
N GLY A 231 -16.49 -8.15 9.68
CA GLY A 231 -17.70 -8.80 10.19
C GLY A 231 -17.41 -10.02 11.10
N GLY A 232 -18.45 -10.59 11.69
CA GLY A 232 -18.36 -11.79 12.52
C GLY A 232 -17.77 -11.54 13.92
N ILE A 233 -17.14 -12.56 14.51
CA ILE A 233 -16.63 -12.54 15.91
C ILE A 233 -15.58 -11.45 16.11
N THR A 234 -14.75 -11.16 15.10
CA THR A 234 -13.78 -10.06 15.14
C THR A 234 -14.45 -8.69 15.21
N GLY A 235 -15.47 -8.43 14.39
CA GLY A 235 -16.25 -7.19 14.46
C GLY A 235 -16.98 -7.01 15.78
N LEU A 236 -17.41 -8.11 16.42
CA LEU A 236 -18.06 -8.09 17.74
C LEU A 236 -17.03 -7.76 18.85
N ALA A 237 -15.83 -8.31 18.78
CA ALA A 237 -14.76 -8.01 19.75
C ALA A 237 -14.41 -6.52 19.78
N PHE A 238 -14.45 -5.84 18.65
CA PHE A 238 -14.24 -4.39 18.54
C PHE A 238 -15.40 -3.54 19.10
N ARG A 239 -16.53 -4.16 19.46
CA ARG A 239 -17.71 -3.48 20.06
C ARG A 239 -17.84 -3.74 21.57
N THR A 240 -16.90 -4.46 22.16
CA THR A 240 -16.92 -4.81 23.59
C THR A 240 -16.00 -3.90 24.40
N PRO A 241 -16.12 -3.86 25.74
CA PRO A 241 -15.20 -3.15 26.64
C PRO A 241 -13.73 -3.59 26.49
N LEU A 242 -13.45 -4.73 25.83
CA LEU A 242 -12.08 -5.15 25.51
C LEU A 242 -11.32 -4.14 24.63
N THR A 243 -12.00 -3.23 23.93
CA THR A 243 -11.35 -2.15 23.19
C THR A 243 -10.52 -1.24 24.08
N ALA A 244 -10.82 -1.15 25.37
CA ALA A 244 -10.02 -0.39 26.34
C ALA A 244 -8.60 -0.94 26.52
N PHE A 245 -8.37 -2.23 26.21
CA PHE A 245 -7.05 -2.87 26.26
C PHE A 245 -6.33 -2.88 24.91
N MET A 246 -6.96 -2.36 23.85
CA MET A 246 -6.32 -2.24 22.54
C MET A 246 -5.42 -1.02 22.50
N ARG A 247 -4.40 -1.10 21.66
CA ARG A 247 -3.52 0.05 21.37
C ARG A 247 -4.30 1.18 20.70
N THR A 248 -3.93 2.39 21.00
CA THR A 248 -4.39 3.55 20.24
C THR A 248 -3.77 3.55 18.84
N PRO A 249 -4.36 4.25 17.85
CA PRO A 249 -3.74 4.45 16.55
C PRO A 249 -2.31 5.00 16.62
N ALA A 250 -2.03 5.90 17.56
CA ALA A 250 -0.70 6.47 17.78
C ALA A 250 0.33 5.41 18.25
N GLN A 251 -0.09 4.51 19.15
CA GLN A 251 0.75 3.38 19.57
C GLN A 251 0.95 2.37 18.44
N GLY A 252 -0.09 2.09 17.64
CA GLY A 252 0.02 1.22 16.47
C GLY A 252 0.93 1.75 15.38
N ALA A 253 1.00 3.08 15.23
CA ALA A 253 1.88 3.76 14.26
C ALA A 253 3.36 3.78 14.69
N ASP A 254 3.67 3.49 15.94
CA ASP A 254 4.99 3.71 16.51
C ASP A 254 6.11 2.94 15.80
N THR A 255 5.92 1.66 15.53
CA THR A 255 6.88 0.82 14.81
C THR A 255 7.00 1.24 13.35
N LEU A 256 5.89 1.63 12.68
CA LEU A 256 5.94 2.14 11.31
C LEU A 256 6.81 3.40 11.23
N VAL A 257 6.56 4.37 12.10
CA VAL A 257 7.32 5.62 12.13
C VAL A 257 8.80 5.35 12.41
N TRP A 258 9.10 4.47 13.35
CA TRP A 258 10.48 4.08 13.64
C TRP A 258 11.16 3.43 12.41
N LEU A 259 10.51 2.49 11.72
CA LEU A 259 11.06 1.88 10.49
C LEU A 259 11.24 2.90 9.36
N ALA A 260 10.40 3.92 9.30
CA ALA A 260 10.51 4.98 8.31
C ALA A 260 11.69 5.94 8.59
N THR A 261 12.04 6.17 9.85
CA THR A 261 12.95 7.27 10.25
C THR A 261 14.26 6.84 10.91
N ALA A 262 14.31 5.65 11.54
CA ALA A 262 15.50 5.22 12.28
C ALA A 262 16.68 4.88 11.35
N ASP A 263 17.90 5.27 11.75
CA ASP A 263 19.12 4.98 11.00
C ASP A 263 19.62 3.54 11.14
N GLY A 264 19.03 2.78 12.05
CA GLY A 264 19.40 1.39 12.29
C GLY A 264 18.50 0.71 13.31
N GLY A 265 18.94 -0.48 13.79
CA GLY A 265 18.18 -1.31 14.72
C GLY A 265 17.13 -2.21 14.05
N TRP A 266 16.94 -2.10 12.75
CA TRP A 266 16.06 -2.93 11.95
C TRP A 266 16.84 -3.93 11.08
N ARG A 267 16.16 -4.97 10.64
CA ARG A 267 16.72 -6.00 9.75
C ARG A 267 16.06 -5.92 8.38
N ASN A 268 16.85 -5.80 7.31
CA ASN A 268 16.35 -5.90 5.93
C ASN A 268 15.72 -7.29 5.68
N GLY A 269 14.52 -7.33 5.11
CA GLY A 269 13.71 -8.55 4.98
C GLY A 269 13.09 -9.04 6.30
N GLY A 270 13.24 -8.27 7.41
CA GLY A 270 12.80 -8.64 8.74
C GLY A 270 11.38 -8.21 9.08
N HIS A 271 10.82 -8.90 10.08
CA HIS A 271 9.56 -8.56 10.72
C HIS A 271 9.83 -7.92 12.08
N HIS A 272 9.07 -6.90 12.43
CA HIS A 272 9.31 -6.05 13.60
C HIS A 272 8.02 -5.87 14.41
N ALA A 273 8.16 -5.72 15.71
CA ALA A 273 7.13 -5.25 16.62
C ALA A 273 7.79 -4.42 17.72
N ASP A 274 7.12 -3.40 18.24
CA ASP A 274 7.63 -2.57 19.34
C ASP A 274 9.07 -2.07 19.12
N ARG A 275 9.34 -1.58 17.89
CA ARG A 275 10.65 -1.09 17.42
C ARG A 275 11.79 -2.10 17.53
N SER A 276 11.49 -3.38 17.46
CA SER A 276 12.49 -4.44 17.55
C SER A 276 12.25 -5.53 16.52
N PRO A 277 13.30 -6.16 15.97
CA PRO A 277 13.15 -7.37 15.19
C PRO A 277 12.46 -8.46 15.99
N THR A 278 11.52 -9.16 15.38
CA THR A 278 10.77 -10.24 16.04
C THR A 278 10.69 -11.50 15.18
N TRP A 279 10.29 -12.58 15.80
CA TRP A 279 10.18 -13.88 15.14
C TRP A 279 9.00 -13.90 14.17
N THR A 280 9.13 -14.71 13.13
CA THR A 280 8.06 -14.99 12.17
C THR A 280 7.75 -16.48 12.16
N ALA A 281 6.56 -16.81 11.68
CA ALA A 281 6.17 -18.21 11.45
C ALA A 281 7.23 -18.94 10.62
N PRO A 282 7.59 -20.19 10.93
CA PRO A 282 8.56 -20.95 10.15
C PRO A 282 8.22 -21.01 8.64
N SER A 283 6.94 -21.13 8.30
CA SER A 283 6.46 -21.11 6.91
C SER A 283 6.68 -19.77 6.20
N ALA A 284 6.80 -18.67 6.92
CA ALA A 284 7.09 -17.34 6.39
C ALA A 284 8.60 -17.06 6.23
N ARG A 285 9.47 -18.01 6.62
CA ARG A 285 10.93 -17.95 6.42
C ARG A 285 11.40 -18.74 5.21
N ASP A 286 10.50 -19.37 4.50
CA ASP A 286 10.80 -20.24 3.35
C ASP A 286 11.03 -19.38 2.10
N ASP A 287 12.28 -19.29 1.66
CA ASP A 287 12.68 -18.49 0.49
C ASP A 287 12.15 -19.08 -0.83
N VAL A 288 11.83 -20.38 -0.87
CA VAL A 288 11.18 -21.00 -2.05
C VAL A 288 9.75 -20.50 -2.18
N ARG A 289 9.00 -20.48 -1.06
CA ARG A 289 7.65 -19.90 -1.03
C ARG A 289 7.64 -18.39 -1.32
N ALA A 290 8.66 -17.67 -0.86
CA ALA A 290 8.79 -16.24 -1.14
C ALA A 290 8.94 -15.97 -2.64
N ARG A 291 9.80 -16.74 -3.34
CA ARG A 291 9.94 -16.67 -4.80
C ARG A 291 8.66 -17.07 -5.53
N GLU A 292 8.06 -18.20 -5.13
CA GLU A 292 6.81 -18.68 -5.71
C GLU A 292 5.68 -17.64 -5.59
N LEU A 293 5.56 -17.00 -4.43
CA LEU A 293 4.59 -15.94 -4.20
C LEU A 293 4.87 -14.72 -5.09
N TRP A 294 6.13 -14.30 -5.21
CA TRP A 294 6.52 -13.19 -6.07
C TRP A 294 6.10 -13.41 -7.51
N GLU A 295 6.43 -14.58 -8.07
CA GLU A 295 6.10 -14.94 -9.44
C GLU A 295 4.58 -15.10 -9.66
N LEU A 296 3.89 -15.69 -8.69
CA LEU A 296 2.43 -15.81 -8.72
C LEU A 296 1.78 -14.42 -8.70
N SER A 297 2.24 -13.55 -7.80
CA SER A 297 1.71 -12.18 -7.70
C SER A 297 1.95 -11.40 -8.99
N ALA A 298 3.13 -11.53 -9.62
CA ALA A 298 3.43 -10.90 -10.90
C ALA A 298 2.42 -11.33 -11.98
N ARG A 299 2.21 -12.63 -12.12
CA ARG A 299 1.22 -13.14 -13.09
C ARG A 299 -0.19 -12.63 -12.84
N LEU A 300 -0.62 -12.62 -11.56
CA LEU A 300 -1.99 -12.19 -11.19
C LEU A 300 -2.23 -10.70 -11.45
N VAL A 301 -1.19 -9.86 -11.34
CA VAL A 301 -1.32 -8.42 -11.62
C VAL A 301 -0.88 -8.04 -13.03
N GLY A 302 -0.58 -9.02 -13.90
CA GLY A 302 -0.21 -8.79 -15.30
C GLY A 302 1.18 -8.17 -15.50
N LEU A 303 2.14 -8.50 -14.62
CA LEU A 303 3.54 -8.06 -14.73
C LEU A 303 4.48 -9.24 -15.06
N PRO A 304 5.65 -8.99 -15.66
CA PRO A 304 6.71 -9.97 -15.74
C PRO A 304 7.22 -10.37 -14.34
N ALA A 305 7.64 -11.66 -14.19
CA ALA A 305 8.09 -12.23 -12.93
C ALA A 305 9.47 -11.72 -12.47
#